data_e2a9785fce9778abf85eea9fa6031742
#
_entry.id   e2a9785fce9778abf85eea9fa6031742
#
_cell.length_a   1.000
_cell.length_b   1.000
_cell.length_c   1.000
_cell.angle_alpha   90.00
_cell.angle_beta   90.00
_cell.angle_gamma   90.00
#
_symmetry.space_group_name_H-M   'P 1'
#
loop_
_entity.id
_entity.type
_entity.pdbx_description
1 polymer ?
#
loop_
_entity_poly.entity_id
_entity_poly.type
_entity_poly.pdbx_seq_one_letter_code
_entity_poly.pdbx_strand_id
1 'polypeptide(L)'
;MKKIKILITGGCGFVGTNLALYLNNYFKIECADNLSRKGSRYNLNLLKINKIKNYNFDIKDFKKILKLPKYDLIIDCCAEASVEVSKKDIDRVVSTNLLGTINLLKKARYDKSKIIFLSTSRVYGISKLNSLVKSKNINKKLNIKKLINEKDDTTGAKSIYGLTKLSSEMFIEEFSYAFNLKYIINRCGVISGPLQFGKQDQGFISLWIWKHLNKDNLNYIGYGGHGNQIRDVLHITDLCKLILIQIRKINMINNKIFTVGGSSQSYTSLSELTNICQKITNNKIKIGKKKITSIYDIPYYITDNKLVKKTYNWEPKKNIYDVVTDTYMWILKNKKKLIKYF
;
A
#
# COMPACT_ATOMS: atom_id res chain seq x y z
N MET A 1 -19.05 27.42 2.12
CA MET A 1 -18.51 26.62 0.97
C MET A 1 -18.93 25.16 1.09
N LYS A 2 -19.39 24.53 0.00
CA LYS A 2 -19.74 23.10 -0.01
C LYS A 2 -18.49 22.26 0.21
N LYS A 3 -18.49 21.39 1.24
CA LYS A 3 -17.34 20.47 1.48
C LYS A 3 -17.13 19.57 0.27
N ILE A 4 -15.89 19.45 -0.20
CA ILE A 4 -15.50 18.50 -1.25
C ILE A 4 -15.93 17.09 -0.83
N LYS A 5 -16.61 16.37 -1.73
CA LYS A 5 -17.10 15.02 -1.50
C LYS A 5 -16.17 13.99 -2.14
N ILE A 6 -15.63 13.09 -1.33
CA ILE A 6 -14.60 12.12 -1.73
C ILE A 6 -15.11 10.70 -1.54
N LEU A 7 -14.94 9.86 -2.56
CA LEU A 7 -15.10 8.42 -2.47
C LEU A 7 -13.73 7.77 -2.25
N ILE A 8 -13.61 6.91 -1.22
CA ILE A 8 -12.43 6.06 -1.00
C ILE A 8 -12.84 4.62 -1.26
N THR A 9 -12.30 3.99 -2.30
CA THR A 9 -12.50 2.55 -2.56
C THR A 9 -11.49 1.71 -1.80
N GLY A 10 -11.87 0.47 -1.43
CA GLY A 10 -11.11 -0.28 -0.45
C GLY A 10 -11.12 0.38 0.94
N GLY A 11 -12.20 1.12 1.25
CA GLY A 11 -12.33 1.97 2.44
C GLY A 11 -12.25 1.24 3.78
N CYS A 12 -12.56 -0.06 3.82
CA CYS A 12 -12.41 -0.92 4.98
C CYS A 12 -11.08 -1.71 4.99
N GLY A 13 -10.21 -1.50 3.99
CA GLY A 13 -8.83 -1.97 3.98
C GLY A 13 -7.94 -1.12 4.88
N PHE A 14 -6.68 -1.57 5.06
CA PHE A 14 -5.70 -0.87 5.89
C PHE A 14 -5.50 0.60 5.50
N VAL A 15 -5.16 0.84 4.24
CA VAL A 15 -4.87 2.20 3.75
C VAL A 15 -6.14 3.04 3.67
N GLY A 16 -7.21 2.47 3.09
CA GLY A 16 -8.49 3.18 2.94
C GLY A 16 -9.08 3.64 4.26
N THR A 17 -9.05 2.80 5.30
CA THR A 17 -9.56 3.17 6.64
C THR A 17 -8.76 4.30 7.27
N ASN A 18 -7.43 4.22 7.24
CA ASN A 18 -6.58 5.29 7.78
C ASN A 18 -6.81 6.62 7.04
N LEU A 19 -6.89 6.59 5.71
CA LEU A 19 -7.21 7.76 4.91
C LEU A 19 -8.61 8.30 5.23
N ALA A 20 -9.61 7.44 5.33
CA ALA A 20 -10.98 7.85 5.63
C ALA A 20 -11.08 8.56 6.98
N LEU A 21 -10.49 7.97 8.04
CA LEU A 21 -10.47 8.56 9.37
C LEU A 21 -9.71 9.89 9.41
N TYR A 22 -8.56 9.97 8.74
CA TYR A 22 -7.74 11.18 8.73
C TYR A 22 -8.41 12.32 7.94
N LEU A 23 -8.92 12.02 6.75
CA LEU A 23 -9.48 13.02 5.83
C LEU A 23 -10.90 13.48 6.22
N ASN A 24 -11.63 12.72 7.03
CA ASN A 24 -12.99 13.08 7.49
C ASN A 24 -13.03 14.40 8.29
N ASN A 25 -11.88 14.80 8.87
CA ASN A 25 -11.76 16.08 9.53
C ASN A 25 -11.82 17.29 8.57
N TYR A 26 -11.54 17.06 7.27
CA TYR A 26 -11.37 18.13 6.28
C TYR A 26 -12.45 18.08 5.18
N PHE A 27 -12.92 16.88 4.82
CA PHE A 27 -13.77 16.65 3.67
C PHE A 27 -14.99 15.80 4.04
N LYS A 28 -15.97 15.71 3.12
CA LYS A 28 -17.05 14.73 3.24
C LYS A 28 -16.59 13.40 2.65
N ILE A 29 -16.33 12.42 3.50
CA ILE A 29 -15.79 11.12 3.09
C ILE A 29 -16.90 10.08 3.06
N GLU A 30 -16.95 9.31 1.98
CA GLU A 30 -17.71 8.08 1.86
C GLU A 30 -16.79 6.98 1.34
N CYS A 31 -17.03 5.74 1.73
CA CYS A 31 -16.22 4.59 1.37
C CYS A 31 -17.02 3.57 0.55
N ALA A 32 -16.32 2.75 -0.23
CA ALA A 32 -16.85 1.54 -0.86
C ALA A 32 -15.88 0.38 -0.62
N ASP A 33 -16.41 -0.76 -0.14
CA ASP A 33 -15.62 -1.96 0.17
C ASP A 33 -16.53 -3.18 0.17
N ASN A 34 -16.06 -4.32 -0.34
CA ASN A 34 -16.82 -5.58 -0.36
C ASN A 34 -16.63 -6.44 0.90
N LEU A 35 -15.84 -5.96 1.86
CA LEU A 35 -15.53 -6.61 3.14
C LEU A 35 -14.91 -8.01 3.00
N SER A 36 -14.26 -8.31 1.88
CA SER A 36 -13.68 -9.63 1.60
C SER A 36 -12.42 -9.94 2.44
N ARG A 37 -11.75 -8.92 2.96
CA ARG A 37 -10.56 -9.08 3.80
C ARG A 37 -10.94 -9.36 5.25
N LYS A 38 -10.23 -10.27 5.91
CA LYS A 38 -10.49 -10.71 7.29
C LYS A 38 -10.62 -9.53 8.29
N GLY A 39 -9.78 -8.50 8.17
CA GLY A 39 -9.79 -7.31 9.03
C GLY A 39 -10.83 -6.24 8.68
N SER A 40 -11.47 -6.32 7.49
CA SER A 40 -12.36 -5.25 6.99
C SER A 40 -13.57 -5.02 7.89
N ARG A 41 -14.09 -6.06 8.56
CA ARG A 41 -15.22 -5.89 9.50
C ARG A 41 -14.84 -5.12 10.76
N TYR A 42 -13.59 -5.27 11.25
CA TYR A 42 -13.08 -4.45 12.35
C TYR A 42 -13.00 -2.98 11.92
N ASN A 43 -12.42 -2.73 10.76
CA ASN A 43 -12.26 -1.41 10.21
C ASN A 43 -13.62 -0.75 9.88
N LEU A 44 -14.61 -1.50 9.36
CA LEU A 44 -15.98 -1.01 9.14
C LEU A 44 -16.60 -0.46 10.43
N ASN A 45 -16.39 -1.13 11.57
CA ASN A 45 -16.91 -0.64 12.85
C ASN A 45 -16.26 0.71 13.24
N LEU A 46 -14.98 0.90 12.95
CA LEU A 46 -14.31 2.19 13.18
C LEU A 46 -14.88 3.29 12.28
N LEU A 47 -15.15 2.98 11.01
CA LEU A 47 -15.80 3.94 10.11
C LEU A 47 -17.20 4.32 10.61
N LYS A 48 -18.01 3.36 11.07
CA LYS A 48 -19.34 3.61 11.64
C LYS A 48 -19.31 4.52 12.86
N ILE A 49 -18.38 4.25 13.81
CA ILE A 49 -18.20 5.09 15.02
C ILE A 49 -17.87 6.54 14.61
N ASN A 50 -17.08 6.73 13.55
CA ASN A 50 -16.71 8.05 13.03
C ASN A 50 -17.72 8.61 12.01
N LYS A 51 -18.93 8.04 11.91
CA LYS A 51 -20.04 8.46 11.01
C LYS A 51 -19.64 8.51 9.53
N ILE A 52 -18.68 7.67 9.12
CA ILE A 52 -18.27 7.53 7.71
C ILE A 52 -19.06 6.40 7.08
N LYS A 53 -19.83 6.72 6.05
CA LYS A 53 -20.65 5.76 5.31
C LYS A 53 -19.77 4.83 4.48
N ASN A 54 -20.00 3.53 4.55
CA ASN A 54 -19.44 2.55 3.62
C ASN A 54 -20.56 1.90 2.80
N TYR A 55 -20.39 1.87 1.48
CA TYR A 55 -21.21 1.12 0.56
C TYR A 55 -20.63 -0.30 0.41
N ASN A 56 -21.41 -1.31 0.77
CA ASN A 56 -20.97 -2.70 0.71
C ASN A 56 -21.20 -3.30 -0.67
N PHE A 57 -20.21 -3.23 -1.54
CA PHE A 57 -20.21 -3.88 -2.86
C PHE A 57 -18.78 -4.01 -3.41
N ASP A 58 -18.64 -4.85 -4.44
CA ASP A 58 -17.39 -5.03 -5.16
C ASP A 58 -17.27 -4.01 -6.31
N ILE A 59 -16.10 -3.37 -6.46
CA ILE A 59 -15.85 -2.40 -7.55
C ILE A 59 -15.90 -3.03 -8.95
N LYS A 60 -15.96 -4.35 -9.06
CA LYS A 60 -16.26 -5.06 -10.31
C LYS A 60 -17.70 -4.84 -10.77
N ASP A 61 -18.61 -4.54 -9.85
CA ASP A 61 -20.03 -4.29 -10.14
C ASP A 61 -20.25 -2.84 -10.59
N PHE A 62 -20.10 -2.60 -11.90
CA PHE A 62 -20.26 -1.27 -12.47
C PHE A 62 -21.66 -0.70 -12.27
N LYS A 63 -22.72 -1.54 -12.27
CA LYS A 63 -24.10 -1.09 -12.04
C LYS A 63 -24.27 -0.47 -10.66
N LYS A 64 -23.63 -1.04 -9.63
CA LYS A 64 -23.62 -0.47 -8.28
C LYS A 64 -22.79 0.80 -8.18
N ILE A 65 -21.65 0.87 -8.88
CA ILE A 65 -20.82 2.08 -8.94
C ILE A 65 -21.62 3.26 -9.53
N LEU A 66 -22.38 3.05 -10.60
CA LEU A 66 -23.18 4.08 -11.22
C LEU A 66 -24.30 4.62 -10.31
N LYS A 67 -24.84 3.79 -9.42
CA LYS A 67 -25.86 4.21 -8.44
C LYS A 67 -25.30 5.07 -7.29
N LEU A 68 -23.98 5.17 -7.16
CA LEU A 68 -23.37 6.03 -6.16
C LEU A 68 -23.64 7.51 -6.46
N PRO A 69 -23.70 8.35 -5.43
CA PRO A 69 -23.79 9.80 -5.61
C PRO A 69 -22.61 10.34 -6.43
N LYS A 70 -22.73 11.56 -6.92
CA LYS A 70 -21.64 12.28 -7.56
C LYS A 70 -20.55 12.64 -6.53
N TYR A 71 -19.29 12.47 -6.92
CA TYR A 71 -18.11 12.82 -6.14
C TYR A 71 -17.25 13.85 -6.88
N ASP A 72 -16.50 14.65 -6.11
CA ASP A 72 -15.53 15.60 -6.65
C ASP A 72 -14.16 14.92 -6.88
N LEU A 73 -13.90 13.86 -6.12
CA LEU A 73 -12.65 13.09 -6.16
C LEU A 73 -12.91 11.63 -5.80
N ILE A 74 -12.20 10.73 -6.48
CA ILE A 74 -12.11 9.30 -6.12
C ILE A 74 -10.67 8.99 -5.70
N ILE A 75 -10.50 8.34 -4.54
CA ILE A 75 -9.21 7.79 -4.11
C ILE A 75 -9.30 6.28 -4.20
N ASP A 76 -8.56 5.69 -5.16
CA ASP A 76 -8.57 4.25 -5.38
C ASP A 76 -7.50 3.56 -4.55
N CYS A 77 -7.92 2.95 -3.43
CA CYS A 77 -7.12 2.10 -2.55
C CYS A 77 -7.47 0.61 -2.69
N CYS A 78 -8.39 0.26 -3.61
CA CYS A 78 -8.85 -1.10 -3.75
C CYS A 78 -7.83 -1.94 -4.52
N ALA A 79 -7.42 -3.07 -3.98
CA ALA A 79 -6.60 -4.04 -4.70
C ALA A 79 -6.62 -5.43 -4.05
N GLU A 80 -6.53 -6.48 -4.88
CA GLU A 80 -5.94 -7.74 -4.46
C GLU A 80 -4.43 -7.61 -4.61
N ALA A 81 -3.75 -7.31 -3.50
CA ALA A 81 -2.35 -6.93 -3.49
C ALA A 81 -1.37 -8.09 -3.22
N SER A 82 -1.88 -9.32 -3.09
CA SER A 82 -1.05 -10.49 -2.85
C SER A 82 -0.44 -11.04 -4.14
N VAL A 83 0.90 -11.09 -4.17
CA VAL A 83 1.64 -11.73 -5.26
C VAL A 83 1.38 -13.24 -5.28
N GLU A 84 1.17 -13.88 -4.12
CA GLU A 84 0.87 -15.31 -4.06
C GLU A 84 -0.56 -15.63 -4.55
N VAL A 85 -1.55 -14.78 -4.23
CA VAL A 85 -2.89 -14.90 -4.82
C VAL A 85 -2.83 -14.74 -6.33
N SER A 86 -1.99 -13.83 -6.84
CA SER A 86 -1.85 -13.59 -8.27
C SER A 86 -1.31 -14.79 -9.07
N LYS A 87 -0.68 -15.78 -8.41
CA LYS A 87 -0.28 -17.05 -9.04
C LYS A 87 -1.42 -18.06 -9.10
N LYS A 88 -2.35 -18.00 -8.14
CA LYS A 88 -3.38 -19.02 -7.94
C LYS A 88 -4.73 -18.63 -8.55
N ASP A 89 -5.03 -17.35 -8.60
CA ASP A 89 -6.33 -16.82 -9.01
C ASP A 89 -6.11 -15.52 -9.81
N ILE A 90 -5.72 -15.70 -11.07
CA ILE A 90 -5.44 -14.58 -11.99
C ILE A 90 -6.69 -13.74 -12.24
N ASP A 91 -7.82 -14.39 -12.45
CA ASP A 91 -9.10 -13.73 -12.77
C ASP A 91 -9.53 -12.79 -11.65
N ARG A 92 -9.36 -13.22 -10.41
CA ARG A 92 -9.64 -12.38 -9.24
C ARG A 92 -8.75 -11.13 -9.23
N VAL A 93 -7.46 -11.28 -9.51
CA VAL A 93 -6.51 -10.16 -9.49
C VAL A 93 -6.78 -9.21 -10.66
N VAL A 94 -6.96 -9.72 -11.86
CA VAL A 94 -7.28 -8.91 -13.06
C VAL A 94 -8.61 -8.20 -12.90
N SER A 95 -9.66 -8.93 -12.52
CA SER A 95 -11.00 -8.35 -12.38
C SER A 95 -11.07 -7.29 -11.27
N THR A 96 -10.38 -7.50 -10.14
CA THR A 96 -10.37 -6.52 -9.04
C THR A 96 -9.50 -5.31 -9.36
N ASN A 97 -8.24 -5.53 -9.78
CA ASN A 97 -7.27 -4.45 -9.87
C ASN A 97 -7.41 -3.65 -11.17
N LEU A 98 -7.64 -4.32 -12.29
CA LEU A 98 -7.70 -3.65 -13.59
C LEU A 98 -9.15 -3.28 -13.95
N LEU A 99 -10.05 -4.26 -14.04
CA LEU A 99 -11.46 -3.97 -14.43
C LEU A 99 -12.15 -3.11 -13.39
N GLY A 100 -11.87 -3.32 -12.08
CA GLY A 100 -12.37 -2.46 -11.02
C GLY A 100 -11.93 -1.00 -11.20
N THR A 101 -10.63 -0.76 -11.46
CA THR A 101 -10.12 0.60 -11.73
C THR A 101 -10.74 1.20 -12.98
N ILE A 102 -10.91 0.44 -14.08
CA ILE A 102 -11.59 0.90 -15.29
C ILE A 102 -13.03 1.34 -14.97
N ASN A 103 -13.75 0.59 -14.14
CA ASN A 103 -15.10 0.97 -13.70
C ASN A 103 -15.11 2.30 -12.91
N LEU A 104 -14.10 2.51 -12.06
CA LEU A 104 -13.94 3.78 -11.35
C LEU A 104 -13.58 4.94 -12.29
N LEU A 105 -12.79 4.70 -13.33
CA LEU A 105 -12.49 5.69 -14.36
C LEU A 105 -13.74 6.10 -15.15
N LYS A 106 -14.59 5.12 -15.53
CA LYS A 106 -15.89 5.41 -16.16
C LYS A 106 -16.78 6.26 -15.24
N LYS A 107 -16.81 5.94 -13.93
CA LYS A 107 -17.53 6.75 -12.93
C LYS A 107 -16.94 8.16 -12.81
N ALA A 108 -15.59 8.26 -12.74
CA ALA A 108 -14.90 9.54 -12.66
C ALA A 108 -15.22 10.44 -13.88
N ARG A 109 -15.24 9.85 -15.08
CA ARG A 109 -15.66 10.55 -16.31
C ARG A 109 -17.11 11.04 -16.20
N TYR A 110 -18.04 10.17 -15.78
CA TYR A 110 -19.45 10.51 -15.62
C TYR A 110 -19.66 11.64 -14.62
N ASP A 111 -18.99 11.58 -13.48
CA ASP A 111 -19.08 12.57 -12.40
C ASP A 111 -18.28 13.85 -12.69
N LYS A 112 -17.37 13.84 -13.67
CA LYS A 112 -16.30 14.83 -13.86
C LYS A 112 -15.40 14.94 -12.63
N SER A 113 -15.17 13.81 -11.95
CA SER A 113 -14.29 13.69 -10.77
C SER A 113 -12.83 13.66 -11.18
N LYS A 114 -11.97 13.98 -10.21
CA LYS A 114 -10.55 13.69 -10.27
C LYS A 114 -10.25 12.32 -9.68
N ILE A 115 -9.06 11.77 -9.91
CA ILE A 115 -8.64 10.51 -9.31
C ILE A 115 -7.27 10.60 -8.66
N ILE A 116 -7.12 10.02 -7.45
CA ILE A 116 -5.83 9.69 -6.85
C ILE A 116 -5.74 8.17 -6.78
N PHE A 117 -4.75 7.61 -7.46
CA PHE A 117 -4.54 6.18 -7.57
C PHE A 117 -3.36 5.73 -6.74
N LEU A 118 -3.57 4.75 -5.85
CA LEU A 118 -2.46 4.12 -5.13
C LEU A 118 -1.94 2.94 -5.93
N SER A 119 -0.86 3.18 -6.64
CA SER A 119 -0.07 2.18 -7.34
C SER A 119 0.98 1.56 -6.40
N THR A 120 1.95 0.88 -6.93
CA THR A 120 2.89 0.04 -6.17
C THR A 120 4.29 0.06 -6.74
N SER A 121 5.28 -0.21 -5.90
CA SER A 121 6.66 -0.51 -6.32
C SER A 121 6.78 -1.78 -7.20
N ARG A 122 5.74 -2.61 -7.26
CA ARG A 122 5.73 -3.83 -8.08
C ARG A 122 5.51 -3.59 -9.58
N VAL A 123 5.34 -2.33 -10.01
CA VAL A 123 5.29 -1.95 -11.44
C VAL A 123 6.65 -2.04 -12.13
N TYR A 124 7.75 -1.98 -11.38
CA TYR A 124 9.10 -2.09 -11.92
C TYR A 124 9.48 -3.53 -12.28
N GLY A 125 10.29 -3.71 -13.33
CA GLY A 125 10.75 -5.02 -13.79
C GLY A 125 11.63 -5.75 -12.76
N ILE A 126 11.33 -7.02 -12.50
CA ILE A 126 12.03 -7.83 -11.47
C ILE A 126 13.51 -8.01 -11.83
N SER A 127 13.83 -8.31 -13.09
CA SER A 127 15.21 -8.48 -13.56
C SER A 127 16.05 -7.23 -13.28
N LYS A 128 15.47 -6.03 -13.51
CA LYS A 128 16.12 -4.77 -13.24
C LYS A 128 16.37 -4.55 -11.75
N LEU A 129 15.39 -4.83 -10.90
CA LEU A 129 15.57 -4.72 -9.45
C LEU A 129 16.57 -5.75 -8.92
N ASN A 130 16.59 -6.95 -9.48
CA ASN A 130 17.56 -7.99 -9.11
C ASN A 130 18.99 -7.62 -9.52
N SER A 131 19.20 -6.95 -10.65
CA SER A 131 20.54 -6.51 -11.10
C SER A 131 21.18 -5.46 -10.18
N LEU A 132 20.41 -4.78 -9.33
CA LEU A 132 20.93 -3.82 -8.36
C LEU A 132 21.77 -4.47 -7.25
N VAL A 133 21.61 -5.77 -7.05
CA VAL A 133 22.32 -6.52 -6.03
C VAL A 133 23.06 -7.69 -6.68
N LYS A 134 24.39 -7.71 -6.60
CA LYS A 134 25.21 -8.86 -7.05
C LYS A 134 24.85 -10.09 -6.22
N SER A 135 24.60 -11.23 -6.85
CA SER A 135 24.17 -12.49 -6.21
C SER A 135 25.06 -12.91 -5.03
N LYS A 136 26.37 -12.74 -5.15
CA LYS A 136 27.36 -13.03 -4.07
C LYS A 136 27.17 -12.19 -2.80
N ASN A 137 26.43 -11.06 -2.87
CA ASN A 137 26.26 -10.14 -1.74
C ASN A 137 24.91 -10.32 -1.02
N ILE A 138 24.01 -11.15 -1.52
CA ILE A 138 22.65 -11.32 -0.92
C ILE A 138 22.74 -11.95 0.49
N ASN A 139 23.78 -12.74 0.75
CA ASN A 139 24.03 -13.36 2.05
C ASN A 139 24.71 -12.40 3.07
N LYS A 140 25.11 -11.20 2.63
CA LYS A 140 25.70 -10.16 3.47
C LYS A 140 24.69 -9.04 3.72
N LYS A 141 24.92 -8.23 4.74
CA LYS A 141 24.13 -7.01 4.97
C LYS A 141 24.21 -6.12 3.73
N LEU A 142 23.05 -5.83 3.12
CA LEU A 142 22.99 -5.00 1.93
C LEU A 142 23.09 -3.52 2.33
N ASN A 143 23.92 -2.77 1.62
CA ASN A 143 23.95 -1.30 1.73
C ASN A 143 23.06 -0.65 0.67
N ILE A 144 22.55 0.55 0.97
CA ILE A 144 21.78 1.35 0.02
C ILE A 144 22.70 1.72 -1.14
N LYS A 145 22.34 1.28 -2.36
CA LYS A 145 23.12 1.55 -3.57
C LYS A 145 22.44 2.54 -4.51
N LYS A 146 21.16 2.29 -4.78
CA LYS A 146 20.35 3.09 -5.70
C LYS A 146 18.95 3.26 -5.14
N LEU A 147 18.40 4.46 -5.24
CA LEU A 147 17.01 4.76 -4.98
C LEU A 147 16.22 4.64 -6.29
N ILE A 148 15.02 4.08 -6.22
CA ILE A 148 14.14 3.86 -7.38
C ILE A 148 13.17 5.03 -7.52
N ASN A 149 13.12 5.60 -8.71
CA ASN A 149 12.27 6.76 -9.02
C ASN A 149 11.30 6.50 -10.18
N GLU A 150 10.52 7.50 -10.56
CA GLU A 150 9.46 7.41 -11.57
C GLU A 150 10.00 7.05 -12.97
N LYS A 151 11.26 7.40 -13.27
CA LYS A 151 11.91 7.18 -14.57
C LYS A 151 12.56 5.80 -14.68
N ASP A 152 12.63 5.04 -13.57
CA ASP A 152 13.17 3.68 -13.63
C ASP A 152 12.24 2.78 -14.43
N ASP A 153 12.87 1.83 -15.14
CA ASP A 153 12.24 0.99 -16.14
C ASP A 153 11.12 0.11 -15.57
N THR A 154 9.95 0.21 -16.19
CA THR A 154 8.78 -0.60 -15.92
C THR A 154 8.60 -1.74 -16.93
N THR A 155 9.53 -1.97 -17.85
CA THR A 155 9.49 -3.09 -18.79
C THR A 155 9.86 -4.43 -18.13
N GLY A 156 9.69 -5.53 -18.81
CA GLY A 156 10.03 -6.87 -18.34
C GLY A 156 9.01 -7.49 -17.38
N ALA A 157 9.33 -8.68 -16.90
CA ALA A 157 8.46 -9.46 -16.03
C ALA A 157 8.28 -8.79 -14.65
N LYS A 158 7.02 -8.86 -14.16
CA LYS A 158 6.63 -8.36 -12.84
C LYS A 158 5.56 -9.17 -12.18
N SER A 159 5.05 -9.52 -11.30
CA SER A 159 3.88 -10.35 -11.00
C SER A 159 2.62 -9.88 -11.74
N ILE A 160 1.62 -10.73 -11.85
CA ILE A 160 0.28 -10.35 -12.36
C ILE A 160 -0.27 -9.13 -11.57
N TYR A 161 -0.07 -9.11 -10.26
CA TYR A 161 -0.39 -7.95 -9.43
C TYR A 161 0.30 -6.66 -9.92
N GLY A 162 1.61 -6.71 -10.12
CA GLY A 162 2.37 -5.55 -10.62
C GLY A 162 1.92 -5.14 -12.03
N LEU A 163 1.63 -6.12 -12.90
CA LEU A 163 1.14 -5.87 -14.25
C LEU A 163 -0.23 -5.18 -14.23
N THR A 164 -1.19 -5.69 -13.45
CA THR A 164 -2.52 -5.06 -13.36
C THR A 164 -2.46 -3.63 -12.84
N LYS A 165 -1.58 -3.33 -11.89
CA LYS A 165 -1.39 -1.95 -11.39
C LYS A 165 -0.75 -1.04 -12.46
N LEU A 166 0.26 -1.52 -13.19
CA LEU A 166 0.87 -0.77 -14.30
C LEU A 166 -0.14 -0.52 -15.42
N SER A 167 -0.90 -1.54 -15.82
CA SER A 167 -1.96 -1.38 -16.82
C SER A 167 -3.02 -0.37 -16.36
N SER A 168 -3.37 -0.35 -15.08
CA SER A 168 -4.26 0.67 -14.53
C SER A 168 -3.69 2.09 -14.63
N GLU A 169 -2.38 2.28 -14.41
CA GLU A 169 -1.70 3.56 -14.64
C GLU A 169 -1.89 4.02 -16.10
N MET A 170 -1.63 3.13 -17.07
CA MET A 170 -1.78 3.42 -18.50
C MET A 170 -3.22 3.78 -18.86
N PHE A 171 -4.22 3.07 -18.31
CA PHE A 171 -5.64 3.43 -18.49
C PHE A 171 -5.97 4.80 -17.89
N ILE A 172 -5.40 5.15 -16.74
CA ILE A 172 -5.61 6.48 -16.13
C ILE A 172 -5.03 7.59 -17.03
N GLU A 173 -3.83 7.38 -17.59
CA GLU A 173 -3.20 8.32 -18.53
C GLU A 173 -4.04 8.49 -19.80
N GLU A 174 -4.54 7.38 -20.38
CA GLU A 174 -5.40 7.41 -21.54
C GLU A 174 -6.74 8.12 -21.27
N PHE A 175 -7.38 7.84 -20.11
CA PHE A 175 -8.60 8.58 -19.72
C PHE A 175 -8.33 10.07 -19.49
N SER A 176 -7.15 10.43 -19.01
CA SER A 176 -6.75 11.83 -18.88
C SER A 176 -6.64 12.50 -20.26
N TYR A 177 -5.98 11.84 -21.20
CA TYR A 177 -5.82 12.34 -22.55
C TYR A 177 -7.18 12.47 -23.29
N ALA A 178 -7.95 11.38 -23.30
CA ALA A 178 -9.20 11.32 -24.07
C ALA A 178 -10.36 12.12 -23.44
N PHE A 179 -10.39 12.28 -22.11
CA PHE A 179 -11.55 12.85 -21.39
C PHE A 179 -11.18 14.00 -20.44
N ASN A 180 -9.96 14.50 -20.49
CA ASN A 180 -9.44 15.58 -19.61
C ASN A 180 -9.63 15.26 -18.11
N LEU A 181 -9.44 13.97 -17.73
CA LEU A 181 -9.51 13.51 -16.35
C LEU A 181 -8.22 13.89 -15.61
N LYS A 182 -8.35 14.67 -14.54
CA LYS A 182 -7.20 15.02 -13.70
C LYS A 182 -6.85 13.88 -12.76
N TYR A 183 -5.56 13.50 -12.69
CA TYR A 183 -5.12 12.40 -11.86
C TYR A 183 -3.81 12.68 -11.09
N ILE A 184 -3.58 11.90 -10.04
CA ILE A 184 -2.29 11.70 -9.39
C ILE A 184 -2.11 10.20 -9.18
N ILE A 185 -0.96 9.67 -9.57
CA ILE A 185 -0.58 8.27 -9.33
C ILE A 185 0.56 8.24 -8.32
N ASN A 186 0.40 7.47 -7.23
CA ASN A 186 1.44 7.24 -6.25
C ASN A 186 1.92 5.80 -6.32
N ARG A 187 3.14 5.56 -6.84
CA ARG A 187 3.83 4.26 -6.80
C ARG A 187 4.41 4.05 -5.41
N CYS A 188 3.64 3.42 -4.54
CA CYS A 188 4.00 3.27 -3.14
C CYS A 188 5.00 2.13 -2.92
N GLY A 189 6.02 2.37 -2.07
CA GLY A 189 6.81 1.35 -1.42
C GLY A 189 5.98 0.55 -0.40
N VAL A 190 6.63 -0.11 0.57
CA VAL A 190 5.88 -0.76 1.64
C VAL A 190 5.25 0.28 2.54
N ILE A 191 3.94 0.18 2.76
CA ILE A 191 3.20 1.01 3.72
C ILE A 191 2.91 0.16 4.94
N SER A 192 3.13 0.69 6.15
CA SER A 192 2.78 0.01 7.39
C SER A 192 2.37 0.97 8.49
N GLY A 193 1.72 0.43 9.54
CA GLY A 193 1.24 1.18 10.68
C GLY A 193 -0.01 0.57 11.33
N PRO A 194 -0.65 1.27 12.26
CA PRO A 194 -1.89 0.83 12.91
C PRO A 194 -2.99 0.48 11.92
N LEU A 195 -3.88 -0.46 12.30
CA LEU A 195 -4.97 -1.04 11.50
C LEU A 195 -4.52 -1.97 10.36
N GLN A 196 -3.24 -2.34 10.28
CA GLN A 196 -2.75 -3.33 9.33
C GLN A 196 -2.82 -4.74 9.94
N PHE A 197 -3.62 -5.63 9.33
CA PHE A 197 -3.71 -7.04 9.70
C PHE A 197 -2.70 -7.83 8.87
N GLY A 198 -1.60 -8.24 9.52
CA GLY A 198 -0.49 -8.91 8.87
C GLY A 198 -0.79 -10.34 8.46
N LYS A 199 -0.34 -10.72 7.27
CA LYS A 199 -0.30 -12.09 6.76
C LYS A 199 1.11 -12.40 6.29
N GLN A 200 1.41 -13.66 6.00
CA GLN A 200 2.72 -14.08 5.52
C GLN A 200 3.15 -13.38 4.22
N ASP A 201 2.20 -13.10 3.34
CA ASP A 201 2.38 -12.48 2.03
C ASP A 201 2.07 -10.98 1.99
N GLN A 202 1.53 -10.42 3.08
CA GLN A 202 1.17 -9.00 3.18
C GLN A 202 1.26 -8.47 4.61
N GLY A 203 1.81 -7.25 4.78
CA GLY A 203 1.86 -6.62 6.09
C GLY A 203 2.83 -7.32 7.04
N PHE A 204 4.01 -7.69 6.55
CA PHE A 204 5.00 -8.45 7.30
C PHE A 204 5.40 -7.77 8.63
N ILE A 205 5.40 -6.44 8.70
CA ILE A 205 5.73 -5.72 9.95
C ILE A 205 4.72 -6.04 11.05
N SER A 206 3.42 -5.91 10.77
CA SER A 206 2.37 -6.25 11.74
C SER A 206 2.40 -7.74 12.12
N LEU A 207 2.72 -8.62 11.15
CA LEU A 207 2.89 -10.04 11.41
C LEU A 207 4.09 -10.32 12.34
N TRP A 208 5.24 -9.67 12.10
CA TRP A 208 6.43 -9.80 12.94
C TRP A 208 6.15 -9.40 14.38
N ILE A 209 5.50 -8.26 14.59
CA ILE A 209 5.11 -7.76 15.91
C ILE A 209 4.14 -8.74 16.59
N TRP A 210 3.09 -9.19 15.86
CA TRP A 210 2.12 -10.14 16.40
C TRP A 210 2.79 -11.44 16.87
N LYS A 211 3.67 -12.00 16.04
CA LYS A 211 4.38 -13.26 16.34
C LYS A 211 5.31 -13.11 17.55
N HIS A 212 6.04 -11.99 17.67
CA HIS A 212 6.87 -11.74 18.85
C HIS A 212 6.01 -11.57 20.12
N LEU A 213 4.89 -10.84 20.05
CA LEU A 213 3.98 -10.68 21.18
C LEU A 213 3.38 -11.99 21.69
N ASN A 214 3.16 -12.95 20.81
CA ASN A 214 2.57 -14.25 21.17
C ASN A 214 3.62 -15.38 21.30
N LYS A 215 4.93 -15.05 21.16
CA LYS A 215 6.04 -16.01 21.20
C LYS A 215 5.91 -17.13 20.14
N ASP A 216 5.31 -16.82 18.99
CA ASP A 216 5.12 -17.74 17.89
C ASP A 216 6.36 -17.77 16.97
N ASN A 217 6.61 -18.92 16.32
CA ASN A 217 7.70 -19.06 15.37
C ASN A 217 7.48 -18.26 14.08
N LEU A 218 8.59 -17.81 13.50
CA LEU A 218 8.64 -17.17 12.17
C LEU A 218 9.66 -17.88 11.27
N ASN A 219 9.63 -17.56 9.98
CA ASN A 219 10.65 -18.01 9.04
C ASN A 219 11.14 -16.83 8.18
N TYR A 220 12.44 -16.74 7.97
CA TYR A 220 12.98 -15.99 6.85
C TYR A 220 12.81 -16.81 5.58
N ILE A 221 12.21 -16.24 4.56
CA ILE A 221 11.87 -16.92 3.30
C ILE A 221 12.66 -16.29 2.15
N GLY A 222 13.25 -17.14 1.30
CA GLY A 222 14.04 -16.71 0.15
C GLY A 222 15.47 -16.26 0.49
N TYR A 223 16.29 -16.11 -0.52
CA TYR A 223 17.69 -15.64 -0.46
C TYR A 223 18.50 -16.36 0.63
N GLY A 224 18.43 -17.71 0.62
CA GLY A 224 19.13 -18.55 1.58
C GLY A 224 18.53 -18.56 3.00
N GLY A 225 17.46 -17.84 3.24
CA GLY A 225 16.82 -17.77 4.57
C GLY A 225 17.58 -16.91 5.58
N HIS A 226 18.29 -15.87 5.12
CA HIS A 226 19.06 -14.97 5.97
C HIS A 226 18.28 -13.72 6.41
N GLY A 227 17.15 -13.43 5.78
CA GLY A 227 16.33 -12.26 6.10
C GLY A 227 16.96 -10.91 5.73
N ASN A 228 17.87 -10.89 4.75
CA ASN A 228 18.65 -9.70 4.35
C ASN A 228 17.97 -8.84 3.27
N GLN A 229 16.77 -9.24 2.77
CA GLN A 229 16.02 -8.44 1.80
C GLN A 229 15.67 -7.08 2.39
N ILE A 230 15.97 -6.01 1.67
CA ILE A 230 15.71 -4.63 2.12
C ILE A 230 14.45 -4.08 1.47
N ARG A 231 13.61 -3.45 2.27
CA ARG A 231 12.46 -2.62 1.85
C ARG A 231 12.46 -1.32 2.62
N ASP A 232 12.17 -0.24 1.92
CA ASP A 232 11.76 0.96 2.62
C ASP A 232 10.31 0.84 3.11
N VAL A 233 10.01 1.54 4.17
CA VAL A 233 8.72 1.45 4.86
C VAL A 233 8.18 2.84 5.14
N LEU A 234 7.06 3.17 4.53
CA LEU A 234 6.34 4.41 4.75
C LEU A 234 5.32 4.23 5.87
N HIS A 235 5.37 5.09 6.87
CA HIS A 235 4.32 5.12 7.89
C HIS A 235 3.00 5.62 7.31
N ILE A 236 1.90 4.96 7.64
CA ILE A 236 0.58 5.29 7.09
C ILE A 236 0.15 6.75 7.33
N THR A 237 0.51 7.35 8.48
CA THR A 237 0.16 8.76 8.74
C THR A 237 0.89 9.74 7.83
N ASP A 238 2.12 9.42 7.40
CA ASP A 238 2.84 10.28 6.47
C ASP A 238 2.24 10.19 5.07
N LEU A 239 1.76 9.01 4.65
CA LEU A 239 0.95 8.88 3.43
C LEU A 239 -0.34 9.70 3.53
N CYS A 240 -1.07 9.64 4.67
CA CYS A 240 -2.29 10.42 4.86
C CYS A 240 -2.05 11.93 4.71
N LYS A 241 -0.93 12.44 5.27
CA LYS A 241 -0.53 13.84 5.12
C LYS A 241 -0.23 14.21 3.67
N LEU A 242 0.49 13.35 2.93
CA LEU A 242 0.74 13.56 1.50
C LEU A 242 -0.56 13.65 0.70
N ILE A 243 -1.45 12.68 0.88
CA ILE A 243 -2.74 12.65 0.18
C ILE A 243 -3.56 13.91 0.48
N LEU A 244 -3.58 14.40 1.73
CA LEU A 244 -4.23 15.68 2.07
C LEU A 244 -3.67 16.86 1.27
N ILE A 245 -2.33 16.94 1.14
CA ILE A 245 -1.66 17.98 0.35
C ILE A 245 -2.03 17.83 -1.13
N GLN A 246 -2.00 16.59 -1.66
CA GLN A 246 -2.37 16.29 -3.05
C GLN A 246 -3.81 16.71 -3.36
N ILE A 247 -4.76 16.38 -2.47
CA ILE A 247 -6.18 16.79 -2.63
C ILE A 247 -6.31 18.30 -2.74
N ARG A 248 -5.64 19.05 -1.87
CA ARG A 248 -5.67 20.52 -1.87
C ARG A 248 -5.08 21.13 -3.13
N LYS A 249 -4.09 20.49 -3.73
CA LYS A 249 -3.32 21.00 -4.88
C LYS A 249 -3.70 20.36 -6.23
N ILE A 250 -4.58 19.36 -6.29
CA ILE A 250 -4.86 18.57 -7.50
C ILE A 250 -5.40 19.40 -8.66
N ASN A 251 -5.98 20.57 -8.41
CA ASN A 251 -6.42 21.48 -9.46
C ASN A 251 -5.23 22.11 -10.21
N MET A 252 -4.13 22.36 -9.52
CA MET A 252 -2.92 23.01 -10.06
C MET A 252 -1.85 21.98 -10.42
N ILE A 253 -1.71 20.93 -9.61
CA ILE A 253 -0.70 19.88 -9.76
C ILE A 253 -1.43 18.57 -9.99
N ASN A 254 -1.54 18.18 -11.26
CA ASN A 254 -2.20 16.93 -11.68
C ASN A 254 -1.43 16.30 -12.86
N ASN A 255 -1.92 15.16 -13.35
CA ASN A 255 -1.37 14.37 -14.44
C ASN A 255 0.12 14.03 -14.18
N LYS A 256 0.36 13.50 -12.97
CA LYS A 256 1.70 13.19 -12.48
C LYS A 256 1.74 11.81 -11.81
N ILE A 257 2.86 11.15 -12.01
CA ILE A 257 3.24 9.92 -11.30
C ILE A 257 4.32 10.28 -10.29
N PHE A 258 4.21 9.74 -9.08
CA PHE A 258 5.19 9.91 -8.00
C PHE A 258 5.59 8.57 -7.42
N THR A 259 6.87 8.38 -7.12
CA THR A 259 7.31 7.35 -6.18
C THR A 259 7.17 7.86 -4.76
N VAL A 260 6.60 7.04 -3.88
CA VAL A 260 6.26 7.43 -2.51
C VAL A 260 6.63 6.30 -1.55
N GLY A 261 7.57 6.53 -0.66
CA GLY A 261 8.04 5.51 0.27
C GLY A 261 8.73 6.07 1.49
N GLY A 262 9.27 5.18 2.34
CA GLY A 262 10.08 5.56 3.50
C GLY A 262 11.46 6.09 3.13
N SER A 263 11.91 5.80 1.90
CA SER A 263 13.21 6.19 1.36
C SER A 263 14.37 5.71 2.24
N SER A 264 15.51 6.37 2.17
CA SER A 264 16.68 6.09 3.02
C SER A 264 16.49 6.46 4.51
N GLN A 265 15.40 7.13 4.85
CA GLN A 265 15.09 7.52 6.23
C GLN A 265 14.36 6.42 7.01
N SER A 266 13.64 5.55 6.31
CA SER A 266 12.84 4.48 6.93
C SER A 266 12.89 3.22 6.06
N TYR A 267 13.80 2.32 6.37
CA TYR A 267 13.94 1.02 5.71
C TYR A 267 14.36 -0.05 6.70
N THR A 268 14.20 -1.30 6.32
CA THR A 268 14.60 -2.44 7.16
C THR A 268 14.82 -3.69 6.32
N SER A 269 15.62 -4.61 6.84
CA SER A 269 15.63 -6.02 6.46
C SER A 269 14.77 -6.84 7.44
N LEU A 270 14.42 -8.08 7.11
CA LEU A 270 13.69 -8.94 8.05
C LEU A 270 14.53 -9.26 9.30
N SER A 271 15.86 -9.39 9.15
CA SER A 271 16.77 -9.61 10.29
C SER A 271 16.83 -8.40 11.22
N GLU A 272 16.90 -7.18 10.67
CA GLU A 272 16.84 -5.95 11.48
C GLU A 272 15.48 -5.76 12.14
N LEU A 273 14.40 -6.03 11.41
CA LEU A 273 13.03 -5.98 11.96
C LEU A 273 12.86 -6.97 13.12
N THR A 274 13.45 -8.17 13.04
CA THR A 274 13.45 -9.14 14.14
C THR A 274 14.10 -8.55 15.39
N ASN A 275 15.27 -7.91 15.23
CA ASN A 275 15.97 -7.27 16.36
C ASN A 275 15.15 -6.12 16.98
N ILE A 276 14.49 -5.31 16.15
CA ILE A 276 13.60 -4.24 16.63
C ILE A 276 12.41 -4.84 17.39
N CYS A 277 11.75 -5.86 16.84
CA CYS A 277 10.62 -6.51 17.50
C CYS A 277 11.01 -7.19 18.82
N GLN A 278 12.17 -7.85 18.87
CA GLN A 278 12.70 -8.43 20.12
C GLN A 278 12.89 -7.38 21.21
N LYS A 279 13.48 -6.23 20.86
CA LYS A 279 13.68 -5.12 21.80
C LYS A 279 12.36 -4.53 22.32
N ILE A 280 11.40 -4.26 21.40
CA ILE A 280 10.13 -3.60 21.76
C ILE A 280 9.21 -4.53 22.55
N THR A 281 9.18 -5.83 22.21
CA THR A 281 8.31 -6.80 22.89
C THR A 281 8.95 -7.47 24.08
N ASN A 282 10.26 -7.33 24.25
CA ASN A 282 11.10 -8.07 25.18
C ASN A 282 10.97 -9.61 25.04
N ASN A 283 10.66 -10.09 23.83
CA ASN A 283 10.49 -11.51 23.52
C ASN A 283 11.43 -11.96 22.42
N LYS A 284 12.29 -12.95 22.70
CA LYS A 284 13.04 -13.70 21.68
C LYS A 284 12.18 -14.86 21.18
N ILE A 285 12.13 -15.06 19.88
CA ILE A 285 11.40 -16.18 19.25
C ILE A 285 12.32 -16.96 18.32
N LYS A 286 11.95 -18.22 18.03
CA LYS A 286 12.66 -19.04 17.06
C LYS A 286 12.37 -18.57 15.64
N ILE A 287 13.43 -18.29 14.87
CA ILE A 287 13.34 -17.94 13.45
C ILE A 287 13.90 -19.09 12.63
N GLY A 288 13.03 -19.73 11.87
CA GLY A 288 13.42 -20.78 10.91
C GLY A 288 13.89 -20.19 9.58
N LYS A 289 14.36 -21.05 8.67
CA LYS A 289 14.90 -20.69 7.35
C LYS A 289 14.20 -21.47 6.25
N LYS A 290 13.65 -20.77 5.26
CA LYS A 290 13.15 -21.34 3.99
C LYS A 290 13.99 -20.78 2.86
N LYS A 291 14.91 -21.59 2.31
CA LYS A 291 15.93 -21.15 1.36
C LYS A 291 15.38 -20.76 -0.01
N ILE A 292 14.27 -21.40 -0.47
CA ILE A 292 13.71 -21.23 -1.82
C ILE A 292 13.19 -19.80 -1.96
N THR A 293 13.69 -19.11 -3.00
CA THR A 293 13.26 -17.75 -3.35
C THR A 293 12.14 -17.79 -4.38
N SER A 294 11.06 -17.06 -4.13
CA SER A 294 10.01 -16.88 -5.14
C SER A 294 10.57 -16.12 -6.35
N ILE A 295 10.18 -16.51 -7.56
CA ILE A 295 10.57 -15.84 -8.83
C ILE A 295 10.14 -14.37 -8.88
N TYR A 296 9.18 -13.98 -8.04
CA TYR A 296 8.69 -12.61 -7.93
C TYR A 296 9.27 -11.85 -6.74
N ASP A 297 10.13 -12.48 -5.94
CA ASP A 297 10.78 -11.75 -4.84
C ASP A 297 11.95 -10.90 -5.38
N ILE A 298 12.22 -9.81 -4.69
CA ILE A 298 13.28 -8.88 -5.02
C ILE A 298 14.17 -8.70 -3.79
N PRO A 299 15.51 -8.61 -3.96
CA PRO A 299 16.41 -8.48 -2.81
C PRO A 299 16.40 -7.09 -2.22
N TYR A 300 16.01 -6.07 -3.01
CA TYR A 300 16.20 -4.69 -2.65
C TYR A 300 15.16 -3.80 -3.31
N TYR A 301 14.56 -2.90 -2.53
CA TYR A 301 13.78 -1.78 -3.03
C TYR A 301 13.79 -0.63 -2.01
N ILE A 302 14.23 0.54 -2.43
CA ILE A 302 14.15 1.79 -1.67
C ILE A 302 13.73 2.91 -2.61
N THR A 303 12.73 3.66 -2.22
CA THR A 303 12.09 4.73 -3.00
C THR A 303 12.96 6.00 -3.04
N ASP A 304 13.04 6.66 -4.17
CA ASP A 304 13.50 8.05 -4.30
C ASP A 304 12.31 9.02 -4.22
N ASN A 305 12.23 9.76 -3.16
CA ASN A 305 11.15 10.74 -2.93
C ASN A 305 11.48 12.15 -3.48
N LYS A 306 12.54 12.33 -4.29
CA LYS A 306 12.97 13.66 -4.73
C LYS A 306 11.88 14.43 -5.48
N LEU A 307 11.18 13.78 -6.41
CA LEU A 307 10.13 14.45 -7.19
C LEU A 307 8.95 14.87 -6.32
N VAL A 308 8.42 13.99 -5.48
CA VAL A 308 7.30 14.30 -4.59
C VAL A 308 7.69 15.37 -3.56
N LYS A 309 8.92 15.33 -3.05
CA LYS A 309 9.47 16.36 -2.14
C LYS A 309 9.54 17.72 -2.83
N LYS A 310 10.12 17.80 -4.04
CA LYS A 310 10.21 19.03 -4.83
C LYS A 310 8.83 19.61 -5.16
N THR A 311 7.85 18.73 -5.46
CA THR A 311 6.53 19.16 -5.95
C THR A 311 5.61 19.63 -4.81
N TYR A 312 5.65 18.94 -3.67
CA TYR A 312 4.69 19.16 -2.57
C TYR A 312 5.33 19.71 -1.29
N ASN A 313 6.65 19.85 -1.25
CA ASN A 313 7.43 20.13 -0.03
C ASN A 313 7.11 19.11 1.07
N TRP A 314 7.01 17.84 0.68
CA TRP A 314 6.67 16.73 1.58
C TRP A 314 7.79 15.68 1.61
N GLU A 315 8.04 15.17 2.78
CA GLU A 315 8.89 14.01 3.02
C GLU A 315 8.35 13.19 4.19
N PRO A 316 8.63 11.87 4.27
CA PRO A 316 8.26 11.06 5.42
C PRO A 316 8.98 11.57 6.67
N LYS A 317 8.26 11.62 7.79
CA LYS A 317 8.80 12.09 9.08
C LYS A 317 9.06 10.94 10.06
N LYS A 318 8.36 9.83 9.88
CA LYS A 318 8.48 8.66 10.75
C LYS A 318 9.45 7.64 10.17
N ASN A 319 10.37 7.16 11.01
CA ASN A 319 11.34 6.13 10.67
C ASN A 319 10.79 4.72 11.00
N ILE A 320 11.58 3.68 10.76
CA ILE A 320 11.17 2.28 10.97
C ILE A 320 10.85 1.98 12.44
N TYR A 321 11.52 2.62 13.40
CA TYR A 321 11.23 2.42 14.82
C TYR A 321 9.86 3.00 15.18
N ASP A 322 9.50 4.18 14.64
CA ASP A 322 8.17 4.78 14.80
C ASP A 322 7.09 3.87 14.22
N VAL A 323 7.33 3.32 13.01
CA VAL A 323 6.38 2.39 12.36
C VAL A 323 6.13 1.17 13.24
N VAL A 324 7.19 0.56 13.77
CA VAL A 324 7.07 -0.63 14.60
C VAL A 324 6.42 -0.29 15.94
N THR A 325 6.84 0.81 16.58
CA THR A 325 6.30 1.24 17.88
C THR A 325 4.81 1.57 17.81
N ASP A 326 4.40 2.39 16.85
CA ASP A 326 2.99 2.78 16.71
C ASP A 326 2.11 1.56 16.39
N THR A 327 2.61 0.64 15.55
CA THR A 327 1.90 -0.60 15.22
C THR A 327 1.82 -1.53 16.45
N TYR A 328 2.91 -1.66 17.21
CA TYR A 328 2.96 -2.45 18.45
C TYR A 328 1.97 -1.91 19.48
N MET A 329 1.97 -0.61 19.75
CA MET A 329 1.07 0.01 20.71
C MET A 329 -0.39 -0.18 20.32
N TRP A 330 -0.73 -0.06 19.03
CA TRP A 330 -2.06 -0.35 18.53
C TRP A 330 -2.46 -1.81 18.74
N ILE A 331 -1.57 -2.76 18.40
CA ILE A 331 -1.81 -4.19 18.60
C ILE A 331 -2.00 -4.50 20.09
N LEU A 332 -1.12 -4.00 20.95
CA LEU A 332 -1.16 -4.24 22.38
C LEU A 332 -2.48 -3.77 22.99
N LYS A 333 -2.87 -2.53 22.71
CA LYS A 333 -4.13 -1.94 23.18
C LYS A 333 -5.37 -2.70 22.73
N ASN A 334 -5.31 -3.35 21.57
CA ASN A 334 -6.46 -4.04 20.98
C ASN A 334 -6.32 -5.57 20.95
N LYS A 335 -5.31 -6.15 21.60
CA LYS A 335 -4.89 -7.55 21.44
C LYS A 335 -6.07 -8.52 21.52
N LYS A 336 -6.91 -8.42 22.55
CA LYS A 336 -8.09 -9.31 22.75
C LYS A 336 -9.05 -9.30 21.55
N LYS A 337 -9.26 -8.12 20.94
CA LYS A 337 -10.15 -7.96 19.76
C LYS A 337 -9.50 -8.44 18.47
N LEU A 338 -8.17 -8.45 18.41
CA LEU A 338 -7.40 -8.72 17.19
C LEU A 338 -7.09 -10.19 16.97
N ILE A 339 -7.18 -11.07 18.00
CA ILE A 339 -6.86 -12.51 17.93
C ILE A 339 -7.51 -13.21 16.73
N LYS A 340 -8.76 -12.90 16.44
CA LYS A 340 -9.51 -13.51 15.33
C LYS A 340 -9.12 -13.01 13.94
N TYR A 341 -8.28 -11.98 13.85
CA TYR A 341 -7.89 -11.35 12.58
C TYR A 341 -6.44 -11.64 12.18
N PHE A 342 -5.59 -12.05 13.10
CA PHE A 342 -4.22 -12.56 12.89
C PHE A 342 -4.17 -14.09 12.97
#